data_cb3f9b64d8c51eeff1ab17dd5935d099
#
_entry.id   cb3f9b64d8c51eeff1ab17dd5935d099
#
_cell.length_a   1.000
_cell.length_b   1.000
_cell.length_c   1.000
_cell.angle_alpha   90.00
_cell.angle_beta   90.00
_cell.angle_gamma   90.00
#
_symmetry.space_group_name_H-M   'P 1'
#
loop_
_entity.id
_entity.type
_entity.pdbx_description
1 polymer ?
#
loop_
_entity_poly.entity_id
_entity_poly.type
_entity_poly.pdbx_seq_one_letter_code
_entity_poly.pdbx_strand_id
1 'polypeptide(L)'
;MARSAVNPGYLIPVLSKALDILEVLHRYGQPLPLETIHQQTNIPKTTVYRILKTLVHRGYLAHSPNGLYRVVSRPKKTCFGFGKQCGEMPFSEAVTASLRHAAVRAGIELIVLDNRYDPATAIHVAEEFVRRKVDLVIEFQIDQHAAPVIADKIAADGIPLIAVDIPHPHAIYFGVDNYRVGFEAGDLLAEHAEQTWSGKVDSVLGLDIEGAGSLVQSRITGSFQAIQKRLRHLAPASFVRIDGAGIREKSARIVAEFLRQHPRDRRVLISAANDTSGLGALQAVRELHREKHVAIVGQDCIQEAIDEMHRPGSPWIGSVSHEAANYGPALIRLGLAILQGATVPPYNFVEQKLIRADQLRAPAAEKAIPPHRDLSGTTASLSDCERA
;
A
#
# COMPACT_ATOMS: atom_id res chain seq x y z
N MET A 1 16.33 -36.15 15.44
CA MET A 1 15.35 -36.48 14.37
C MET A 1 15.90 -37.68 13.62
N ALA A 2 15.16 -38.80 13.60
CA ALA A 2 15.57 -40.03 12.92
C ALA A 2 15.57 -39.79 11.37
N ARG A 3 16.71 -40.08 10.72
CA ARG A 3 16.79 -40.07 9.25
C ARG A 3 15.86 -41.17 8.71
N SER A 4 14.84 -40.80 7.97
CA SER A 4 14.01 -41.75 7.21
C SER A 4 14.91 -42.59 6.31
N ALA A 5 14.72 -43.92 6.34
CA ALA A 5 15.49 -44.88 5.54
C ALA A 5 15.09 -44.72 4.06
N VAL A 6 15.81 -43.86 3.33
CA VAL A 6 15.70 -43.72 1.87
C VAL A 6 16.49 -44.84 1.21
N ASN A 7 15.89 -45.52 0.22
CA ASN A 7 16.57 -46.55 -0.55
C ASN A 7 17.86 -45.99 -1.18
N PRO A 8 19.08 -46.56 -0.90
CA PRO A 8 20.35 -46.04 -1.41
C PRO A 8 20.43 -45.86 -2.91
N GLY A 9 19.64 -46.61 -3.69
CA GLY A 9 19.61 -46.50 -5.15
C GLY A 9 19.05 -45.19 -5.70
N TYR A 10 18.38 -44.38 -4.90
CA TYR A 10 17.87 -43.06 -5.32
C TYR A 10 18.79 -41.87 -4.95
N LEU A 11 19.91 -42.15 -4.26
CA LEU A 11 20.85 -41.08 -3.90
C LEU A 11 21.85 -40.83 -5.00
N ILE A 12 22.08 -39.55 -5.34
CA ILE A 12 23.11 -39.13 -6.28
C ILE A 12 24.44 -39.02 -5.52
N PRO A 13 25.43 -39.91 -5.76
CA PRO A 13 26.62 -40.00 -4.91
C PRO A 13 27.43 -38.71 -4.82
N VAL A 14 27.54 -37.94 -5.92
CA VAL A 14 28.30 -36.69 -5.92
C VAL A 14 27.58 -35.58 -5.14
N LEU A 15 26.26 -35.57 -5.14
CA LEU A 15 25.46 -34.62 -4.37
C LEU A 15 25.56 -34.93 -2.87
N SER A 16 25.48 -36.20 -2.46
CA SER A 16 25.72 -36.63 -1.09
C SER A 16 27.08 -36.17 -0.58
N LYS A 17 28.14 -36.40 -1.35
CA LYS A 17 29.50 -35.93 -1.02
C LYS A 17 29.60 -34.42 -0.88
N ALA A 18 28.87 -33.65 -1.70
CA ALA A 18 28.84 -32.21 -1.59
C ALA A 18 28.14 -31.74 -0.30
N LEU A 19 27.07 -32.42 0.10
CA LEU A 19 26.37 -32.16 1.36
C LEU A 19 27.24 -32.52 2.58
N ASP A 20 27.96 -33.65 2.56
CA ASP A 20 28.90 -34.03 3.61
C ASP A 20 29.98 -32.98 3.83
N ILE A 21 30.52 -32.40 2.73
CA ILE A 21 31.51 -31.31 2.80
C ILE A 21 30.90 -30.05 3.45
N LEU A 22 29.67 -29.68 3.07
CA LEU A 22 28.98 -28.53 3.68
C LEU A 22 28.68 -28.75 5.16
N GLU A 23 28.25 -29.97 5.54
CA GLU A 23 27.99 -30.34 6.94
C GLU A 23 29.25 -30.24 7.79
N VAL A 24 30.43 -30.70 7.29
CA VAL A 24 31.69 -30.54 7.97
C VAL A 24 32.04 -29.07 8.18
N LEU A 25 31.95 -28.25 7.13
CA LEU A 25 32.24 -26.82 7.23
C LEU A 25 31.30 -26.09 8.19
N HIS A 26 30.00 -26.43 8.22
CA HIS A 26 29.04 -25.90 9.19
C HIS A 26 29.36 -26.31 10.63
N ARG A 27 29.68 -27.58 10.84
CA ARG A 27 30.01 -28.14 12.18
C ARG A 27 31.20 -27.45 12.83
N TYR A 28 32.25 -27.16 12.03
CA TYR A 28 33.46 -26.48 12.53
C TYR A 28 33.24 -24.98 12.74
N GLY A 29 32.35 -24.35 12.01
CA GLY A 29 32.01 -22.90 12.13
C GLY A 29 33.14 -21.94 11.81
N GLN A 30 34.31 -22.46 11.38
CA GLN A 30 35.49 -21.67 11.01
C GLN A 30 36.04 -22.12 9.65
N PRO A 31 36.85 -21.28 8.95
CA PRO A 31 37.46 -21.65 7.69
C PRO A 31 38.37 -22.87 7.82
N LEU A 32 38.26 -23.84 6.91
CA LEU A 32 39.05 -25.07 6.90
C LEU A 32 39.89 -25.22 5.63
N PRO A 33 41.12 -25.76 5.70
CA PRO A 33 41.88 -26.13 4.50
C PRO A 33 41.30 -27.41 3.87
N LEU A 34 41.57 -27.61 2.58
CA LEU A 34 41.12 -28.79 1.82
C LEU A 34 41.55 -30.11 2.50
N GLU A 35 42.74 -30.15 3.09
CA GLU A 35 43.27 -31.35 3.78
C GLU A 35 42.38 -31.79 4.91
N THR A 36 41.99 -30.86 5.80
CA THR A 36 41.09 -31.14 6.91
C THR A 36 39.71 -31.63 6.45
N ILE A 37 39.16 -31.01 5.39
CA ILE A 37 37.88 -31.40 4.79
C ILE A 37 37.97 -32.84 4.24
N HIS A 38 39.04 -33.16 3.52
CA HIS A 38 39.30 -34.49 3.00
C HIS A 38 39.35 -35.55 4.15
N GLN A 39 40.10 -35.26 5.21
CA GLN A 39 40.23 -36.17 6.39
C GLN A 39 38.89 -36.37 7.09
N GLN A 40 38.08 -35.31 7.25
CA GLN A 40 36.83 -35.37 8.00
C GLN A 40 35.67 -36.03 7.18
N THR A 41 35.74 -35.99 5.86
CA THR A 41 34.67 -36.57 5.00
C THR A 41 35.04 -37.94 4.44
N ASN A 42 36.30 -38.34 4.56
CA ASN A 42 36.85 -39.55 3.93
C ASN A 42 36.59 -39.62 2.39
N ILE A 43 36.38 -38.45 1.72
CA ILE A 43 36.20 -38.34 0.28
C ILE A 43 37.58 -38.14 -0.37
N PRO A 44 37.86 -38.78 -1.50
CA PRO A 44 39.15 -38.59 -2.21
C PRO A 44 39.44 -37.14 -2.44
N LYS A 45 40.68 -36.68 -2.20
CA LYS A 45 41.15 -35.30 -2.22
C LYS A 45 40.81 -34.57 -3.55
N THR A 46 40.96 -35.29 -4.66
CA THR A 46 40.62 -34.77 -6.01
C THR A 46 39.11 -34.50 -6.15
N THR A 47 38.28 -35.33 -5.57
CA THR A 47 36.82 -35.16 -5.54
C THR A 47 36.43 -33.98 -4.63
N VAL A 48 37.01 -33.87 -3.44
CA VAL A 48 36.83 -32.72 -2.53
C VAL A 48 37.18 -31.42 -3.25
N TYR A 49 38.36 -31.39 -3.91
CA TYR A 49 38.80 -30.18 -4.64
C TYR A 49 37.79 -29.76 -5.73
N ARG A 50 37.32 -30.72 -6.55
CA ARG A 50 36.32 -30.42 -7.60
C ARG A 50 34.99 -29.91 -7.06
N ILE A 51 34.49 -30.52 -5.97
CA ILE A 51 33.29 -30.08 -5.30
C ILE A 51 33.48 -28.69 -4.69
N LEU A 52 34.59 -28.45 -3.98
CA LEU A 52 34.88 -27.13 -3.40
C LEU A 52 34.97 -26.04 -4.46
N LYS A 53 35.66 -26.29 -5.61
CA LYS A 53 35.69 -25.35 -6.73
C LYS A 53 34.32 -25.06 -7.32
N THR A 54 33.46 -26.08 -7.42
CA THR A 54 32.08 -25.93 -7.88
C THR A 54 31.26 -25.10 -6.90
N LEU A 55 31.38 -25.38 -5.61
CA LEU A 55 30.66 -24.65 -4.57
C LEU A 55 31.14 -23.18 -4.45
N VAL A 56 32.42 -22.92 -4.64
CA VAL A 56 32.98 -21.55 -4.71
C VAL A 56 32.44 -20.83 -5.95
N HIS A 57 32.50 -21.45 -7.13
CA HIS A 57 31.96 -20.88 -8.36
C HIS A 57 30.45 -20.57 -8.26
N ARG A 58 29.71 -21.40 -7.55
CA ARG A 58 28.27 -21.24 -7.31
C ARG A 58 27.94 -20.33 -6.12
N GLY A 59 28.95 -19.74 -5.45
CA GLY A 59 28.80 -18.81 -4.35
C GLY A 59 28.31 -19.44 -3.01
N TYR A 60 28.40 -20.74 -2.85
CA TYR A 60 28.10 -21.43 -1.58
C TYR A 60 29.30 -21.40 -0.61
N LEU A 61 30.50 -21.33 -1.13
CA LEU A 61 31.75 -21.22 -0.35
C LEU A 61 32.56 -20.02 -0.81
N ALA A 62 33.32 -19.44 0.14
CA ALA A 62 34.41 -18.52 -0.16
C ALA A 62 35.74 -19.27 0.00
N HIS A 63 36.71 -18.95 -0.85
CA HIS A 63 38.08 -19.43 -0.80
C HIS A 63 39.02 -18.24 -0.54
N SER A 64 39.75 -18.29 0.55
CA SER A 64 40.70 -17.25 0.92
C SER A 64 42.06 -17.43 0.20
N PRO A 65 42.89 -16.37 0.09
CA PRO A 65 44.24 -16.48 -0.43
C PRO A 65 45.13 -17.50 0.29
N ASN A 66 44.81 -17.75 1.58
CA ASN A 66 45.53 -18.72 2.43
C ASN A 66 45.06 -20.17 2.23
N GLY A 67 44.28 -20.46 1.18
CA GLY A 67 43.83 -21.81 0.86
C GLY A 67 42.69 -22.37 1.75
N LEU A 68 42.02 -21.51 2.55
CA LEU A 68 40.92 -21.91 3.45
C LEU A 68 39.58 -21.73 2.78
N TYR A 69 38.68 -22.68 3.02
CA TYR A 69 37.26 -22.65 2.56
C TYR A 69 36.35 -22.38 3.73
N ARG A 70 35.38 -21.50 3.54
CA ARG A 70 34.31 -21.24 4.50
C ARG A 70 32.97 -21.22 3.82
N VAL A 71 31.92 -21.61 4.53
CA VAL A 71 30.55 -21.44 4.06
C VAL A 71 30.27 -19.95 3.91
N VAL A 72 29.80 -19.55 2.74
CA VAL A 72 29.20 -18.24 2.58
C VAL A 72 27.78 -18.37 3.11
N SER A 73 27.52 -17.81 4.29
CA SER A 73 26.16 -17.58 4.69
C SER A 73 25.55 -16.71 3.61
N ARG A 74 24.68 -17.27 2.77
CA ARG A 74 23.86 -16.40 1.92
C ARG A 74 23.16 -15.47 2.90
N PRO A 75 23.27 -14.15 2.75
CA PRO A 75 22.54 -13.28 3.64
C PRO A 75 21.09 -13.74 3.60
N LYS A 76 20.53 -14.03 4.79
CA LYS A 76 19.10 -14.35 4.90
C LYS A 76 18.37 -13.25 4.13
N LYS A 77 17.59 -13.64 3.13
CA LYS A 77 16.83 -12.66 2.35
C LYS A 77 15.89 -11.97 3.33
N THR A 78 15.96 -10.65 3.38
CA THR A 78 15.04 -9.87 4.23
C THR A 78 13.61 -10.22 3.85
N CYS A 79 12.80 -10.57 4.85
CA CYS A 79 11.44 -11.04 4.68
C CYS A 79 10.46 -10.09 5.36
N PHE A 80 9.54 -9.51 4.60
CA PHE A 80 8.45 -8.70 5.12
C PHE A 80 7.14 -9.48 5.12
N GLY A 81 6.37 -9.38 6.21
CA GLY A 81 4.97 -9.79 6.25
C GLY A 81 4.07 -8.61 5.84
N PHE A 82 3.09 -8.84 5.00
CA PHE A 82 2.06 -7.88 4.67
C PHE A 82 0.67 -8.47 4.89
N GLY A 83 -0.02 -8.00 5.93
CA GLY A 83 -1.44 -8.24 6.17
C GLY A 83 -2.24 -7.28 5.29
N LYS A 84 -2.76 -7.76 4.14
CA LYS A 84 -3.58 -6.92 3.27
C LYS A 84 -5.02 -6.83 3.79
N GLN A 85 -5.69 -5.71 3.57
CA GLN A 85 -7.01 -5.44 4.11
C GLN A 85 -8.05 -6.46 3.64
N CYS A 86 -8.18 -6.64 2.32
CA CYS A 86 -9.08 -7.61 1.69
C CYS A 86 -8.77 -7.71 0.19
N GLY A 87 -8.83 -8.94 -0.36
CA GLY A 87 -8.64 -9.18 -1.79
C GLY A 87 -9.77 -8.68 -2.68
N GLU A 88 -10.94 -8.42 -2.10
CA GLU A 88 -12.11 -7.94 -2.85
C GLU A 88 -12.17 -6.40 -2.93
N MET A 89 -11.31 -5.70 -2.19
CA MET A 89 -11.29 -4.24 -2.15
C MET A 89 -10.29 -3.68 -3.17
N PRO A 90 -10.73 -2.90 -4.18
CA PRO A 90 -9.87 -2.42 -5.26
C PRO A 90 -8.64 -1.63 -4.78
N PHE A 91 -8.79 -0.76 -3.78
CA PHE A 91 -7.68 0.00 -3.21
C PHE A 91 -6.67 -0.93 -2.52
N SER A 92 -7.13 -1.91 -1.74
CA SER A 92 -6.27 -2.91 -1.09
C SER A 92 -5.46 -3.72 -2.12
N GLU A 93 -6.07 -4.11 -3.23
CA GLU A 93 -5.39 -4.81 -4.31
C GLU A 93 -4.37 -3.91 -5.03
N ALA A 94 -4.68 -2.64 -5.27
CA ALA A 94 -3.74 -1.69 -5.88
C ALA A 94 -2.50 -1.48 -4.99
N VAL A 95 -2.68 -1.32 -3.68
CA VAL A 95 -1.58 -1.24 -2.69
C VAL A 95 -0.78 -2.54 -2.68
N THR A 96 -1.45 -3.71 -2.69
CA THR A 96 -0.81 -5.02 -2.72
C THR A 96 0.07 -5.18 -3.96
N ALA A 97 -0.44 -4.82 -5.14
CA ALA A 97 0.29 -4.90 -6.40
C ALA A 97 1.53 -3.98 -6.38
N SER A 98 1.37 -2.74 -5.91
CA SER A 98 2.46 -1.78 -5.74
C SER A 98 3.56 -2.33 -4.81
N LEU A 99 3.16 -2.89 -3.66
CA LEU A 99 4.10 -3.43 -2.67
C LEU A 99 4.84 -4.66 -3.20
N ARG A 100 4.15 -5.60 -3.88
CA ARG A 100 4.77 -6.75 -4.53
C ARG A 100 5.83 -6.33 -5.54
N HIS A 101 5.51 -5.37 -6.39
CA HIS A 101 6.44 -4.83 -7.39
C HIS A 101 7.67 -4.21 -6.73
N ALA A 102 7.47 -3.38 -5.70
CA ALA A 102 8.56 -2.73 -4.97
C ALA A 102 9.44 -3.74 -4.23
N ALA A 103 8.85 -4.79 -3.60
CA ALA A 103 9.58 -5.84 -2.91
C ALA A 103 10.49 -6.63 -3.87
N VAL A 104 9.99 -7.01 -5.05
CA VAL A 104 10.78 -7.68 -6.09
C VAL A 104 11.99 -6.82 -6.50
N ARG A 105 11.77 -5.53 -6.76
CA ARG A 105 12.84 -4.60 -7.14
C ARG A 105 13.89 -4.41 -6.05
N ALA A 106 13.48 -4.46 -4.79
CA ALA A 106 14.37 -4.34 -3.62
C ALA A 106 15.03 -5.67 -3.21
N GLY A 107 14.68 -6.79 -3.86
CA GLY A 107 15.19 -8.11 -3.49
C GLY A 107 14.64 -8.64 -2.16
N ILE A 108 13.51 -8.12 -1.68
CA ILE A 108 12.84 -8.51 -0.43
C ILE A 108 11.89 -9.68 -0.72
N GLU A 109 11.87 -10.66 0.18
CA GLU A 109 10.83 -11.67 0.22
C GLU A 109 9.58 -11.05 0.88
N LEU A 110 8.44 -11.10 0.18
CA LEU A 110 7.18 -10.55 0.70
C LEU A 110 6.16 -11.68 0.87
N ILE A 111 5.77 -11.93 2.11
CA ILE A 111 4.68 -12.84 2.47
C ILE A 111 3.41 -11.99 2.60
N VAL A 112 2.43 -12.23 1.73
CA VAL A 112 1.15 -11.52 1.76
C VAL A 112 0.07 -12.46 2.26
N LEU A 113 -0.63 -12.04 3.32
CA LEU A 113 -1.78 -12.74 3.87
C LEU A 113 -2.99 -11.79 3.85
N ASP A 114 -4.19 -12.36 3.74
CA ASP A 114 -5.43 -11.62 3.59
C ASP A 114 -6.20 -11.57 4.90
N ASN A 115 -6.45 -10.37 5.41
CA ASN A 115 -7.24 -10.12 6.63
C ASN A 115 -8.75 -10.30 6.40
N ARG A 116 -9.19 -10.43 5.14
CA ARG A 116 -10.59 -10.66 4.73
C ARG A 116 -11.60 -9.64 5.28
N TYR A 117 -11.13 -8.43 5.57
CA TYR A 117 -11.94 -7.39 6.21
C TYR A 117 -12.52 -7.84 7.58
N ASP A 118 -11.82 -8.76 8.26
CA ASP A 118 -12.27 -9.38 9.51
C ASP A 118 -11.21 -9.24 10.61
N PRO A 119 -11.55 -8.63 11.76
CA PRO A 119 -10.60 -8.39 12.86
C PRO A 119 -9.98 -9.67 13.43
N ALA A 120 -10.76 -10.75 13.55
CA ALA A 120 -10.26 -12.02 14.08
C ALA A 120 -9.24 -12.65 13.12
N THR A 121 -9.51 -12.59 11.81
CA THR A 121 -8.57 -13.04 10.78
C THR A 121 -7.29 -12.21 10.81
N ALA A 122 -7.36 -10.88 10.98
CA ALA A 122 -6.18 -10.03 11.08
C ALA A 122 -5.28 -10.39 12.28
N ILE A 123 -5.87 -10.73 13.43
CA ILE A 123 -5.13 -11.23 14.58
C ILE A 123 -4.41 -12.55 14.28
N HIS A 124 -5.07 -13.49 13.58
CA HIS A 124 -4.43 -14.74 13.17
C HIS A 124 -3.33 -14.54 12.13
N VAL A 125 -3.50 -13.59 11.22
CA VAL A 125 -2.47 -13.19 10.25
C VAL A 125 -1.22 -12.66 10.97
N ALA A 126 -1.39 -11.84 11.99
CA ALA A 126 -0.28 -11.36 12.81
C ALA A 126 0.47 -12.52 13.51
N GLU A 127 -0.25 -13.48 14.11
CA GLU A 127 0.34 -14.71 14.71
C GLU A 127 1.13 -15.52 13.68
N GLU A 128 0.62 -15.62 12.46
CA GLU A 128 1.29 -16.34 11.39
C GLU A 128 2.60 -15.65 10.96
N PHE A 129 2.66 -14.31 10.92
CA PHE A 129 3.90 -13.58 10.66
C PHE A 129 4.94 -13.79 11.76
N VAL A 130 4.53 -13.79 13.03
CA VAL A 130 5.39 -14.13 14.19
C VAL A 130 5.92 -15.54 14.03
N ARG A 131 5.05 -16.53 13.77
CA ARG A 131 5.44 -17.93 13.58
C ARG A 131 6.45 -18.11 12.43
N ARG A 132 6.30 -17.34 11.34
CA ARG A 132 7.23 -17.36 10.19
C ARG A 132 8.50 -16.58 10.41
N LYS A 133 8.61 -15.83 11.51
CA LYS A 133 9.78 -15.03 11.89
C LYS A 133 10.16 -14.06 10.77
N VAL A 134 9.17 -13.31 10.27
CA VAL A 134 9.42 -12.22 9.33
C VAL A 134 10.27 -11.14 10.00
N ASP A 135 11.03 -10.38 9.22
CA ASP A 135 11.92 -9.36 9.77
C ASP A 135 11.20 -8.04 10.07
N LEU A 136 10.03 -7.81 9.42
CA LEU A 136 9.16 -6.65 9.62
C LEU A 136 7.73 -6.99 9.19
N VAL A 137 6.74 -6.43 9.87
CA VAL A 137 5.33 -6.53 9.50
C VAL A 137 4.82 -5.19 9.00
N ILE A 138 4.08 -5.22 7.89
CA ILE A 138 3.25 -4.13 7.38
C ILE A 138 1.82 -4.59 7.56
N GLU A 139 1.02 -3.87 8.36
CA GLU A 139 -0.35 -4.27 8.67
C GLU A 139 -1.34 -3.27 8.08
N PHE A 140 -2.24 -3.78 7.23
CA PHE A 140 -3.31 -3.02 6.63
C PHE A 140 -4.65 -3.71 6.92
N GLN A 141 -5.25 -3.36 8.03
CA GLN A 141 -6.54 -3.88 8.50
C GLN A 141 -7.51 -2.71 8.79
N ILE A 142 -8.75 -2.97 9.20
CA ILE A 142 -9.81 -1.95 9.25
C ILE A 142 -10.37 -1.67 10.65
N ASP A 143 -10.01 -2.43 11.67
CA ASP A 143 -10.63 -2.35 12.98
C ASP A 143 -9.68 -1.78 14.04
N GLN A 144 -10.04 -0.63 14.63
CA GLN A 144 -9.23 0.01 15.67
C GLN A 144 -9.11 -0.81 16.96
N HIS A 145 -10.06 -1.74 17.24
CA HIS A 145 -10.03 -2.55 18.46
C HIS A 145 -9.13 -3.77 18.30
N ALA A 146 -8.94 -4.28 17.08
CA ALA A 146 -7.96 -5.32 16.79
C ALA A 146 -6.53 -4.78 16.81
N ALA A 147 -6.32 -3.50 16.52
CA ALA A 147 -5.00 -2.90 16.38
C ALA A 147 -4.08 -3.09 17.61
N PRO A 148 -4.51 -2.90 18.88
CA PRO A 148 -3.66 -3.16 20.04
C PRO A 148 -3.28 -4.63 20.17
N VAL A 149 -4.21 -5.56 19.93
CA VAL A 149 -3.96 -7.00 20.04
C VAL A 149 -2.93 -7.46 19.02
N ILE A 150 -3.04 -6.98 17.77
CA ILE A 150 -2.09 -7.23 16.70
C ILE A 150 -0.71 -6.68 17.06
N ALA A 151 -0.65 -5.42 17.51
CA ALA A 151 0.59 -4.77 17.88
C ALA A 151 1.32 -5.50 19.02
N ASP A 152 0.60 -5.90 20.07
CA ASP A 152 1.18 -6.61 21.22
C ASP A 152 1.77 -7.96 20.79
N LYS A 153 1.07 -8.73 19.95
CA LYS A 153 1.57 -10.02 19.44
C LYS A 153 2.85 -9.87 18.63
N ILE A 154 2.93 -8.86 17.77
CA ILE A 154 4.10 -8.60 16.92
C ILE A 154 5.27 -8.07 17.76
N ALA A 155 4.99 -7.14 18.69
CA ALA A 155 6.00 -6.54 19.57
C ALA A 155 6.61 -7.53 20.54
N ALA A 156 5.86 -8.55 21.02
CA ALA A 156 6.36 -9.58 21.93
C ALA A 156 7.56 -10.37 21.37
N ASP A 157 7.64 -10.49 20.04
CA ASP A 157 8.78 -11.12 19.35
C ASP A 157 9.81 -10.10 18.82
N GLY A 158 9.68 -8.81 19.19
CA GLY A 158 10.61 -7.75 18.79
C GLY A 158 10.55 -7.41 17.28
N ILE A 159 9.49 -7.77 16.59
CA ILE A 159 9.32 -7.52 15.16
C ILE A 159 8.81 -6.07 14.96
N PRO A 160 9.47 -5.23 14.15
CA PRO A 160 8.98 -3.91 13.84
C PRO A 160 7.66 -3.95 13.07
N LEU A 161 6.76 -2.98 13.34
CA LEU A 161 5.45 -2.87 12.75
C LEU A 161 5.27 -1.51 12.05
N ILE A 162 4.84 -1.55 10.80
CA ILE A 162 4.29 -0.40 10.08
C ILE A 162 2.78 -0.60 9.98
N ALA A 163 2.02 0.36 10.49
CA ALA A 163 0.56 0.36 10.47
C ALA A 163 0.05 1.23 9.32
N VAL A 164 -0.68 0.64 8.40
CA VAL A 164 -1.25 1.34 7.24
C VAL A 164 -2.66 1.81 7.57
N ASP A 165 -2.90 3.12 7.45
CA ASP A 165 -4.17 3.83 7.64
C ASP A 165 -4.81 3.73 9.04
N ILE A 166 -4.70 2.62 9.74
CA ILE A 166 -5.19 2.44 11.12
C ILE A 166 -4.02 2.48 12.09
N PRO A 167 -3.96 3.42 13.05
CA PRO A 167 -2.89 3.46 14.02
C PRO A 167 -2.86 2.22 14.92
N HIS A 168 -1.67 1.66 15.12
CA HIS A 168 -1.43 0.58 16.07
C HIS A 168 -0.46 1.08 17.16
N PRO A 169 -0.60 0.67 18.42
CA PRO A 169 0.38 0.97 19.46
C PRO A 169 1.79 0.55 19.04
N HIS A 170 2.78 1.37 19.37
CA HIS A 170 4.21 1.10 19.09
C HIS A 170 4.59 0.93 17.60
N ALA A 171 3.65 1.13 16.68
CA ALA A 171 3.88 1.03 15.24
C ALA A 171 4.25 2.40 14.63
N ILE A 172 4.97 2.36 13.54
CA ILE A 172 5.14 3.53 12.67
C ILE A 172 3.89 3.62 11.78
N TYR A 173 3.18 4.75 11.87
CA TYR A 173 2.03 5.02 11.01
C TYR A 173 2.46 5.37 9.60
N PHE A 174 1.71 4.83 8.61
CA PHE A 174 1.85 5.16 7.20
C PHE A 174 0.46 5.29 6.57
N GLY A 175 0.17 6.40 5.91
CA GLY A 175 -1.14 6.61 5.27
C GLY A 175 -1.34 8.07 4.88
N VAL A 176 -2.58 8.47 4.62
CA VAL A 176 -2.94 9.85 4.27
C VAL A 176 -3.18 10.70 5.51
N ASP A 177 -3.10 12.02 5.35
CA ASP A 177 -3.67 12.97 6.30
C ASP A 177 -5.20 12.95 6.16
N ASN A 178 -5.84 12.14 6.99
CA ASN A 178 -7.29 11.87 6.91
C ASN A 178 -8.15 13.14 7.02
N TYR A 179 -7.76 14.07 7.88
CA TYR A 179 -8.49 15.33 7.99
C TYR A 179 -8.38 16.16 6.70
N ARG A 180 -7.17 16.26 6.15
CA ARG A 180 -6.90 17.05 4.94
C ARG A 180 -7.60 16.48 3.71
N VAL A 181 -7.57 15.15 3.50
CA VAL A 181 -8.29 14.54 2.37
C VAL A 181 -9.80 14.75 2.48
N GLY A 182 -10.34 14.68 3.70
CA GLY A 182 -11.73 15.02 3.98
C GLY A 182 -12.03 16.48 3.68
N PHE A 183 -11.15 17.40 4.10
CA PHE A 183 -11.32 18.82 3.86
C PHE A 183 -11.34 19.15 2.36
N GLU A 184 -10.46 18.57 1.57
CA GLU A 184 -10.43 18.73 0.10
C GLU A 184 -11.71 18.20 -0.56
N ALA A 185 -12.24 17.06 -0.10
CA ALA A 185 -13.52 16.52 -0.56
C ALA A 185 -14.70 17.43 -0.24
N GLY A 186 -14.75 17.95 0.98
CA GLY A 186 -15.79 18.88 1.42
C GLY A 186 -15.74 20.23 0.72
N ASP A 187 -14.54 20.75 0.44
CA ASP A 187 -14.35 22.01 -0.27
C ASP A 187 -14.89 21.91 -1.71
N LEU A 188 -14.63 20.79 -2.41
CA LEU A 188 -15.19 20.51 -3.73
C LEU A 188 -16.73 20.40 -3.70
N LEU A 189 -17.30 19.73 -2.69
CA LEU A 189 -18.75 19.65 -2.53
C LEU A 189 -19.39 21.03 -2.32
N ALA A 190 -18.80 21.86 -1.48
CA ALA A 190 -19.28 23.20 -1.24
C ALA A 190 -19.14 24.09 -2.46
N GLU A 191 -18.01 24.02 -3.18
CA GLU A 191 -17.82 24.72 -4.45
C GLU A 191 -18.90 24.34 -5.46
N HIS A 192 -19.18 23.05 -5.61
CA HIS A 192 -20.26 22.58 -6.48
C HIS A 192 -21.62 23.15 -6.10
N ALA A 193 -21.95 23.18 -4.82
CA ALA A 193 -23.19 23.74 -4.33
C ALA A 193 -23.31 25.26 -4.63
N GLU A 194 -22.21 26.00 -4.46
CA GLU A 194 -22.16 27.44 -4.80
C GLU A 194 -22.42 27.66 -6.30
N GLN A 195 -21.72 26.91 -7.14
CA GLN A 195 -21.76 27.08 -8.60
C GLN A 195 -23.09 26.58 -9.22
N THR A 196 -23.60 25.42 -8.73
CA THR A 196 -24.74 24.74 -9.36
C THR A 196 -26.08 25.04 -8.68
N TRP A 197 -26.06 25.22 -7.35
CA TRP A 197 -27.26 25.37 -6.53
C TRP A 197 -27.36 26.73 -5.84
N SER A 198 -26.50 27.68 -6.21
CA SER A 198 -26.41 29.04 -5.59
C SER A 198 -26.25 28.95 -4.07
N GLY A 199 -25.47 27.99 -3.63
CA GLY A 199 -25.16 27.74 -2.22
C GLY A 199 -26.29 27.10 -1.40
N LYS A 200 -27.41 26.76 -2.01
CA LYS A 200 -28.54 26.14 -1.30
C LYS A 200 -28.31 24.64 -1.14
N VAL A 201 -28.30 24.14 0.08
CA VAL A 201 -28.13 22.72 0.44
C VAL A 201 -29.17 22.38 1.49
N ASP A 202 -29.84 21.26 1.31
CA ASP A 202 -30.85 20.79 2.27
C ASP A 202 -30.21 19.85 3.31
N SER A 203 -29.35 18.91 2.88
CA SER A 203 -28.65 17.95 3.73
C SER A 203 -27.21 17.71 3.26
N VAL A 204 -26.34 17.45 4.22
CA VAL A 204 -24.95 17.00 4.03
C VAL A 204 -24.80 15.65 4.72
N LEU A 205 -24.56 14.61 3.93
CA LEU A 205 -24.41 13.25 4.42
C LEU A 205 -22.93 12.84 4.41
N GLY A 206 -22.41 12.41 5.55
CA GLY A 206 -21.11 11.80 5.69
C GLY A 206 -21.22 10.28 5.85
N LEU A 207 -20.67 9.53 4.89
CA LEU A 207 -20.57 8.08 4.99
C LEU A 207 -19.28 7.71 5.68
N ASP A 208 -19.36 7.30 6.92
CA ASP A 208 -18.25 7.02 7.81
C ASP A 208 -17.84 5.53 7.82
N ILE A 209 -16.72 5.25 8.47
CA ILE A 209 -16.20 3.91 8.79
C ILE A 209 -15.88 3.90 10.28
N GLU A 210 -16.91 3.72 11.11
CA GLU A 210 -16.78 3.84 12.58
C GLU A 210 -15.75 2.85 13.16
N GLY A 211 -15.71 1.62 12.65
CA GLY A 211 -14.77 0.59 13.09
C GLY A 211 -13.28 0.96 12.87
N ALA A 212 -13.01 1.85 11.92
CA ALA A 212 -11.66 2.30 11.62
C ALA A 212 -11.10 3.34 12.61
N GLY A 213 -11.93 3.88 13.49
CA GLY A 213 -11.53 4.78 14.57
C GLY A 213 -11.42 6.26 14.19
N SER A 214 -11.12 7.07 15.20
CA SER A 214 -11.20 8.52 15.13
C SER A 214 -10.29 9.16 14.06
N LEU A 215 -9.13 8.55 13.79
CA LEU A 215 -8.23 9.08 12.76
C LEU A 215 -8.86 9.00 11.37
N VAL A 216 -9.46 7.87 11.00
CA VAL A 216 -10.16 7.72 9.71
C VAL A 216 -11.45 8.52 9.69
N GLN A 217 -12.21 8.54 10.79
CA GLN A 217 -13.41 9.35 10.91
C GLN A 217 -13.16 10.86 10.72
N SER A 218 -11.91 11.31 10.89
CA SER A 218 -11.52 12.71 10.63
C SER A 218 -11.69 13.10 9.15
N ARG A 219 -11.80 12.15 8.22
CA ARG A 219 -12.21 12.39 6.81
C ARG A 219 -13.54 13.10 6.73
N ILE A 220 -14.53 12.57 7.42
CA ILE A 220 -15.89 13.17 7.45
C ILE A 220 -15.90 14.47 8.25
N THR A 221 -15.14 14.53 9.34
CA THR A 221 -15.00 15.77 10.13
C THR A 221 -14.38 16.90 9.29
N GLY A 222 -13.32 16.62 8.56
CA GLY A 222 -12.68 17.58 7.64
C GLY A 222 -13.63 18.05 6.54
N SER A 223 -14.38 17.11 5.95
CA SER A 223 -15.38 17.44 4.92
C SER A 223 -16.48 18.35 5.45
N PHE A 224 -17.06 18.03 6.59
CA PHE A 224 -18.09 18.86 7.21
C PHE A 224 -17.57 20.25 7.56
N GLN A 225 -16.36 20.35 8.06
CA GLN A 225 -15.74 21.65 8.37
C GLN A 225 -15.47 22.49 7.12
N ALA A 226 -15.03 21.88 6.01
CA ALA A 226 -14.84 22.59 4.75
C ALA A 226 -16.16 23.14 4.22
N ILE A 227 -17.22 22.29 4.21
CA ILE A 227 -18.56 22.69 3.79
C ILE A 227 -19.08 23.82 4.69
N GLN A 228 -19.00 23.68 6.01
CA GLN A 228 -19.46 24.69 6.96
C GLN A 228 -18.70 26.02 6.84
N LYS A 229 -17.41 25.97 6.52
CA LYS A 229 -16.58 27.16 6.31
C LYS A 229 -17.05 27.98 5.11
N ARG A 230 -17.46 27.33 4.02
CA ARG A 230 -17.97 27.99 2.80
C ARG A 230 -19.45 28.33 2.89
N LEU A 231 -20.25 27.40 3.35
CA LEU A 231 -21.72 27.50 3.45
C LEU A 231 -22.16 27.77 4.91
N ARG A 232 -21.74 28.93 5.44
CA ARG A 232 -21.91 29.29 6.87
C ARG A 232 -23.38 29.34 7.34
N HIS A 233 -24.32 29.45 6.41
CA HIS A 233 -25.75 29.52 6.70
C HIS A 233 -26.38 28.15 6.98
N LEU A 234 -25.66 27.05 6.74
CA LEU A 234 -26.16 25.72 7.02
C LEU A 234 -26.25 25.48 8.54
N ALA A 235 -27.43 25.03 8.98
CA ALA A 235 -27.61 24.67 10.38
C ALA A 235 -26.84 23.37 10.72
N PRO A 236 -26.36 23.19 11.95
CA PRO A 236 -25.72 21.94 12.37
C PRO A 236 -26.56 20.70 12.11
N ALA A 237 -27.89 20.81 12.22
CA ALA A 237 -28.83 19.71 11.93
C ALA A 237 -28.87 19.25 10.47
N SER A 238 -28.34 20.06 9.54
CA SER A 238 -28.20 19.66 8.14
C SER A 238 -27.08 18.64 7.91
N PHE A 239 -26.17 18.47 8.87
CA PHE A 239 -25.04 17.54 8.77
C PHE A 239 -25.38 16.22 9.45
N VAL A 240 -25.46 15.15 8.66
CA VAL A 240 -25.80 13.82 9.11
C VAL A 240 -24.63 12.87 8.85
N ARG A 241 -24.20 12.18 9.90
CA ARG A 241 -23.14 11.16 9.80
C ARG A 241 -23.76 9.79 9.99
N ILE A 242 -23.46 8.86 9.07
CA ILE A 242 -23.93 7.47 9.14
C ILE A 242 -22.80 6.50 8.79
N ASP A 243 -22.78 5.34 9.44
CA ASP A 243 -21.75 4.34 9.26
C ASP A 243 -22.02 3.41 8.07
N GLY A 244 -21.33 3.64 6.96
CA GLY A 244 -21.28 2.78 5.79
C GLY A 244 -20.34 1.59 5.94
N ALA A 245 -19.51 1.56 6.99
CA ALA A 245 -18.47 0.57 7.25
C ALA A 245 -17.47 0.38 6.10
N GLY A 246 -17.38 1.30 5.14
CA GLY A 246 -16.55 1.16 3.96
C GLY A 246 -17.08 0.16 2.92
N ILE A 247 -18.32 -0.34 3.07
CA ILE A 247 -18.91 -1.44 2.30
C ILE A 247 -20.03 -0.92 1.39
N ARG A 248 -20.00 -1.31 0.11
CA ARG A 248 -20.95 -0.86 -0.92
C ARG A 248 -22.41 -1.17 -0.55
N GLU A 249 -22.71 -2.42 -0.24
CA GLU A 249 -24.08 -2.90 0.02
C GLU A 249 -24.69 -2.24 1.26
N LYS A 250 -23.90 -2.10 2.32
CA LYS A 250 -24.33 -1.40 3.52
C LYS A 250 -24.61 0.07 3.21
N SER A 251 -23.70 0.74 2.51
CA SER A 251 -23.83 2.15 2.13
C SER A 251 -25.04 2.38 1.22
N ALA A 252 -25.27 1.50 0.24
CA ALA A 252 -26.46 1.60 -0.63
C ALA A 252 -27.75 1.53 0.17
N ARG A 253 -27.86 0.58 1.08
CA ARG A 253 -29.04 0.40 1.92
C ARG A 253 -29.34 1.61 2.81
N ILE A 254 -28.31 2.09 3.56
CA ILE A 254 -28.52 3.20 4.51
C ILE A 254 -28.74 4.54 3.80
N VAL A 255 -28.12 4.78 2.66
CA VAL A 255 -28.35 5.99 1.85
C VAL A 255 -29.76 5.95 1.23
N ALA A 256 -30.20 4.79 0.73
CA ALA A 256 -31.56 4.65 0.23
C ALA A 256 -32.61 4.93 1.32
N GLU A 257 -32.36 4.45 2.53
CA GLU A 257 -33.23 4.72 3.70
C GLU A 257 -33.22 6.22 4.03
N PHE A 258 -32.06 6.86 4.14
CA PHE A 258 -31.93 8.29 4.37
C PHE A 258 -32.72 9.10 3.33
N LEU A 259 -32.52 8.82 2.04
CA LEU A 259 -33.18 9.56 0.96
C LEU A 259 -34.72 9.38 0.94
N ARG A 260 -35.24 8.20 1.37
CA ARG A 260 -36.68 7.97 1.53
C ARG A 260 -37.27 8.74 2.72
N GLN A 261 -36.50 8.86 3.81
CA GLN A 261 -36.93 9.65 4.99
C GLN A 261 -36.89 11.16 4.73
N HIS A 262 -36.08 11.60 3.72
CA HIS A 262 -35.93 13.00 3.32
C HIS A 262 -36.41 13.25 1.88
N PRO A 263 -37.68 13.02 1.58
CA PRO A 263 -38.21 13.09 0.20
C PRO A 263 -38.27 14.51 -0.37
N ARG A 264 -38.20 15.52 0.49
CA ARG A 264 -38.25 16.94 0.11
C ARG A 264 -36.87 17.54 -0.18
N ASP A 265 -35.78 16.88 0.24
CA ASP A 265 -34.43 17.36 0.05
C ASP A 265 -34.08 17.28 -1.45
N ARG A 266 -33.79 18.40 -2.04
CA ARG A 266 -33.49 18.53 -3.49
C ARG A 266 -32.03 18.81 -3.78
N ARG A 267 -31.22 19.02 -2.72
CA ARG A 267 -29.79 19.34 -2.82
C ARG A 267 -29.07 18.66 -1.68
N VAL A 268 -28.57 17.48 -1.95
CA VAL A 268 -27.88 16.64 -0.97
C VAL A 268 -26.42 16.50 -1.34
N LEU A 269 -25.53 16.89 -0.45
CA LEU A 269 -24.08 16.65 -0.59
C LEU A 269 -23.74 15.34 0.13
N ILE A 270 -22.99 14.46 -0.52
CA ILE A 270 -22.51 13.20 0.04
C ILE A 270 -21.00 13.16 0.02
N SER A 271 -20.38 13.11 1.20
CA SER A 271 -18.96 12.86 1.38
C SER A 271 -18.76 11.42 1.85
N ALA A 272 -18.08 10.59 1.07
CA ALA A 272 -17.82 9.21 1.42
C ALA A 272 -16.38 9.03 1.88
N ALA A 273 -16.19 8.27 2.98
CA ALA A 273 -14.86 7.99 3.52
C ALA A 273 -14.00 7.11 2.62
N ASN A 274 -14.62 6.39 1.66
CA ASN A 274 -13.94 5.72 0.55
C ASN A 274 -14.87 5.64 -0.67
N ASP A 275 -14.31 5.34 -1.83
CA ASP A 275 -15.08 5.23 -3.08
C ASP A 275 -16.06 4.06 -3.06
N THR A 276 -15.74 2.98 -2.39
CA THR A 276 -16.63 1.81 -2.26
C THR A 276 -17.96 2.18 -1.59
N SER A 277 -17.92 2.95 -0.50
CA SER A 277 -19.13 3.51 0.14
C SER A 277 -19.83 4.51 -0.76
N GLY A 278 -19.09 5.37 -1.43
CA GLY A 278 -19.63 6.35 -2.38
C GLY A 278 -20.35 5.70 -3.56
N LEU A 279 -19.82 4.58 -4.10
CA LEU A 279 -20.50 3.80 -5.15
C LEU A 279 -21.79 3.13 -4.64
N GLY A 280 -21.82 2.73 -3.37
CA GLY A 280 -23.08 2.32 -2.73
C GLY A 280 -24.09 3.46 -2.66
N ALA A 281 -23.65 4.66 -2.27
CA ALA A 281 -24.50 5.85 -2.29
C ALA A 281 -25.02 6.15 -3.70
N LEU A 282 -24.16 6.09 -4.71
CA LEU A 282 -24.53 6.30 -6.10
C LEU A 282 -25.59 5.29 -6.57
N GLN A 283 -25.48 4.03 -6.18
CA GLN A 283 -26.49 3.02 -6.45
C GLN A 283 -27.84 3.42 -5.87
N ALA A 284 -27.91 3.80 -4.60
CA ALA A 284 -29.15 4.25 -3.94
C ALA A 284 -29.74 5.51 -4.63
N VAL A 285 -28.89 6.46 -5.01
CA VAL A 285 -29.30 7.68 -5.71
C VAL A 285 -29.95 7.35 -7.05
N ARG A 286 -29.40 6.39 -7.82
CA ARG A 286 -29.95 5.93 -9.10
C ARG A 286 -31.25 5.17 -8.94
N GLU A 287 -31.31 4.23 -8.00
CA GLU A 287 -32.54 3.47 -7.71
C GLU A 287 -33.72 4.38 -7.35
N LEU A 288 -33.44 5.52 -6.73
CA LEU A 288 -34.45 6.52 -6.35
C LEU A 288 -34.60 7.67 -7.35
N HIS A 289 -33.92 7.62 -8.48
CA HIS A 289 -33.95 8.66 -9.53
C HIS A 289 -33.63 10.07 -8.99
N ARG A 290 -32.60 10.16 -8.10
CA ARG A 290 -32.22 11.40 -7.41
C ARG A 290 -30.93 12.04 -7.95
N GLU A 291 -30.39 11.61 -9.10
CA GLU A 291 -29.07 12.01 -9.61
C GLU A 291 -28.92 13.53 -9.79
N LYS A 292 -30.01 14.21 -10.18
CA LYS A 292 -30.03 15.68 -10.34
C LYS A 292 -30.06 16.47 -9.03
N HIS A 293 -30.24 15.76 -7.91
CA HIS A 293 -30.42 16.31 -6.57
C HIS A 293 -29.27 15.99 -5.63
N VAL A 294 -28.25 15.30 -6.10
CA VAL A 294 -27.14 14.81 -5.27
C VAL A 294 -25.81 15.15 -5.91
N ALA A 295 -24.81 15.47 -5.10
CA ALA A 295 -23.41 15.50 -5.50
C ALA A 295 -22.60 14.60 -4.56
N ILE A 296 -21.71 13.76 -5.10
CA ILE A 296 -20.92 12.77 -4.38
C ILE A 296 -19.44 13.02 -4.60
N VAL A 297 -18.67 13.01 -3.51
CA VAL A 297 -17.21 12.94 -3.55
C VAL A 297 -16.76 11.74 -2.71
N GLY A 298 -15.89 10.93 -3.31
CA GLY A 298 -15.29 9.77 -2.67
C GLY A 298 -13.82 9.98 -2.33
N GLN A 299 -13.17 8.89 -1.95
CA GLN A 299 -11.73 8.81 -1.67
C GLN A 299 -11.20 7.47 -2.14
N ASP A 300 -9.93 7.41 -2.48
CA ASP A 300 -9.13 6.32 -3.05
C ASP A 300 -8.86 6.48 -4.56
N CYS A 301 -9.82 7.02 -5.31
CA CYS A 301 -9.77 7.16 -6.77
C CYS A 301 -9.64 5.81 -7.48
N ILE A 302 -10.49 4.83 -7.11
CA ILE A 302 -10.53 3.53 -7.77
C ILE A 302 -11.08 3.65 -9.20
N GLN A 303 -10.78 2.67 -10.06
CA GLN A 303 -11.13 2.73 -11.48
C GLN A 303 -12.63 2.97 -11.72
N GLU A 304 -13.51 2.33 -10.94
CA GLU A 304 -14.95 2.51 -11.09
C GLU A 304 -15.42 3.94 -10.76
N ALA A 305 -14.79 4.59 -9.77
CA ALA A 305 -15.02 6.01 -9.48
C ALA A 305 -14.54 6.92 -10.61
N ILE A 306 -13.39 6.60 -11.23
CA ILE A 306 -12.89 7.30 -12.41
C ILE A 306 -13.88 7.17 -13.58
N ASP A 307 -14.39 5.97 -13.83
CA ASP A 307 -15.38 5.70 -14.89
C ASP A 307 -16.65 6.49 -14.64
N GLU A 308 -17.10 6.62 -13.39
CA GLU A 308 -18.24 7.47 -13.04
C GLU A 308 -17.96 8.97 -13.26
N MET A 309 -16.76 9.43 -12.96
CA MET A 309 -16.37 10.81 -13.21
C MET A 309 -16.37 11.15 -14.72
N HIS A 310 -16.07 10.20 -15.58
CA HIS A 310 -16.17 10.38 -17.03
C HIS A 310 -17.60 10.39 -17.56
N ARG A 311 -18.57 9.81 -16.81
CA ARG A 311 -19.96 9.68 -17.28
C ARG A 311 -20.69 11.02 -17.23
N PRO A 312 -21.22 11.52 -18.37
CA PRO A 312 -22.00 12.74 -18.38
C PRO A 312 -23.25 12.62 -17.48
N GLY A 313 -23.52 13.65 -16.68
CA GLY A 313 -24.69 13.69 -15.78
C GLY A 313 -24.58 12.80 -14.54
N SER A 314 -23.45 12.12 -14.31
CA SER A 314 -23.22 11.43 -13.05
C SER A 314 -23.14 12.45 -11.88
N PRO A 315 -23.78 12.17 -10.75
CA PRO A 315 -23.65 12.99 -9.56
C PRO A 315 -22.28 12.85 -8.86
N TRP A 316 -21.41 11.97 -9.35
CA TRP A 316 -20.05 11.81 -8.85
C TRP A 316 -19.17 12.92 -9.40
N ILE A 317 -18.77 13.88 -8.56
CA ILE A 317 -18.07 15.08 -8.97
C ILE A 317 -16.56 15.06 -8.73
N GLY A 318 -16.07 14.11 -7.92
CA GLY A 318 -14.64 13.96 -7.66
C GLY A 318 -14.33 12.82 -6.72
N SER A 319 -13.05 12.50 -6.61
CA SER A 319 -12.48 11.60 -5.61
C SER A 319 -11.09 12.11 -5.20
N VAL A 320 -10.73 11.97 -3.92
CA VAL A 320 -9.38 12.28 -3.44
C VAL A 320 -8.53 11.02 -3.56
N SER A 321 -7.60 11.02 -4.52
CA SER A 321 -6.65 9.92 -4.72
C SER A 321 -5.66 9.85 -3.56
N HIS A 322 -5.45 8.65 -3.05
CA HIS A 322 -4.42 8.31 -2.08
C HIS A 322 -3.14 7.79 -2.76
N GLU A 323 -3.06 7.87 -4.10
CA GLU A 323 -1.87 7.48 -4.87
C GLU A 323 -1.34 6.08 -4.51
N ALA A 324 -2.21 5.04 -4.57
CA ALA A 324 -1.91 3.66 -4.19
C ALA A 324 -0.61 3.10 -4.81
N ALA A 325 -0.25 3.57 -6.02
CA ALA A 325 0.98 3.20 -6.70
C ALA A 325 2.25 3.60 -5.93
N ASN A 326 2.18 4.65 -5.11
CA ASN A 326 3.30 5.17 -4.32
C ASN A 326 3.49 4.44 -2.98
N TYR A 327 2.48 3.67 -2.51
CA TYR A 327 2.56 2.94 -1.23
C TYR A 327 3.70 1.93 -1.21
N GLY A 328 3.79 1.07 -2.22
CA GLY A 328 4.80 0.02 -2.26
C GLY A 328 6.23 0.54 -2.13
N PRO A 329 6.70 1.44 -3.00
CA PRO A 329 8.05 2.00 -2.90
C PRO A 329 8.31 2.72 -1.57
N ALA A 330 7.31 3.42 -1.02
CA ALA A 330 7.46 4.14 0.25
C ALA A 330 7.54 3.19 1.44
N LEU A 331 6.65 2.18 1.51
CA LEU A 331 6.65 1.16 2.57
C LEU A 331 7.94 0.34 2.59
N ILE A 332 8.46 -0.05 1.41
CA ILE A 332 9.73 -0.76 1.32
C ILE A 332 10.88 0.10 1.81
N ARG A 333 10.97 1.36 1.40
CA ARG A 333 12.02 2.28 1.89
C ARG A 333 11.93 2.48 3.40
N LEU A 334 10.72 2.71 3.91
CA LEU A 334 10.47 2.90 5.34
C LEU A 334 10.87 1.67 6.15
N GLY A 335 10.43 0.48 5.71
CA GLY A 335 10.76 -0.78 6.38
C GLY A 335 12.26 -1.07 6.39
N LEU A 336 12.97 -0.82 5.28
CA LEU A 336 14.42 -0.97 5.25
C LEU A 336 15.14 0.02 6.16
N ALA A 337 14.68 1.28 6.23
CA ALA A 337 15.23 2.28 7.14
C ALA A 337 15.07 1.86 8.61
N ILE A 338 13.90 1.34 8.99
CA ILE A 338 13.63 0.79 10.33
C ILE A 338 14.58 -0.35 10.66
N LEU A 339 14.73 -1.34 9.76
CA LEU A 339 15.62 -2.48 9.97
C LEU A 339 17.11 -2.11 10.04
N GLN A 340 17.50 -0.99 9.42
CA GLN A 340 18.84 -0.42 9.52
C GLN A 340 19.05 0.41 10.78
N GLY A 341 18.06 0.53 11.66
CA GLY A 341 18.12 1.32 12.89
C GLY A 341 18.04 2.83 12.68
N ALA A 342 17.55 3.28 11.51
CA ALA A 342 17.36 4.71 11.26
C ALA A 342 16.21 5.27 12.11
N THR A 343 16.35 6.49 12.61
CA THR A 343 15.26 7.21 13.23
C THR A 343 14.28 7.66 12.14
N VAL A 344 13.03 7.20 12.23
CA VAL A 344 11.95 7.55 11.29
C VAL A 344 10.86 8.32 12.01
N PRO A 345 10.14 9.24 11.34
CA PRO A 345 8.98 9.90 11.93
C PRO A 345 7.91 8.89 12.36
N PRO A 346 7.20 9.11 13.49
CA PRO A 346 6.13 8.23 13.92
C PRO A 346 4.93 8.23 12.97
N TYR A 347 4.72 9.32 12.24
CA TYR A 347 3.70 9.47 11.19
C TYR A 347 4.36 9.76 9.85
N ASN A 348 4.04 8.96 8.84
CA ASN A 348 4.54 9.10 7.47
C ASN A 348 3.34 9.25 6.55
N PHE A 349 3.11 10.47 6.07
CA PHE A 349 1.98 10.75 5.20
C PHE A 349 2.35 10.58 3.73
N VAL A 350 1.46 9.95 2.97
CA VAL A 350 1.52 9.94 1.50
C VAL A 350 0.85 11.19 0.94
N GLU A 351 1.31 11.61 -0.23
CA GLU A 351 0.66 12.68 -0.97
C GLU A 351 -0.73 12.22 -1.44
N GLN A 352 -1.70 13.12 -1.34
CA GLN A 352 -3.03 12.94 -1.90
C GLN A 352 -3.23 13.92 -3.06
N LYS A 353 -4.20 13.59 -3.92
CA LYS A 353 -4.56 14.43 -5.07
C LYS A 353 -6.06 14.42 -5.31
N LEU A 354 -6.68 15.58 -5.29
CA LEU A 354 -8.07 15.72 -5.68
C LEU A 354 -8.21 15.56 -7.20
N ILE A 355 -8.98 14.57 -7.62
CA ILE A 355 -9.36 14.32 -9.01
C ILE A 355 -10.79 14.79 -9.20
N ARG A 356 -11.01 15.69 -10.16
CA ARG A 356 -12.30 16.35 -10.41
C ARG A 356 -12.91 15.84 -11.71
N ALA A 357 -14.21 15.57 -11.70
CA ALA A 357 -14.93 15.11 -12.88
C ALA A 357 -14.97 16.12 -14.03
N ASP A 358 -15.02 17.42 -13.72
CA ASP A 358 -14.98 18.50 -14.72
C ASP A 358 -13.65 18.54 -15.49
N GLN A 359 -12.53 18.28 -14.80
CA GLN A 359 -11.21 18.21 -15.42
C GLN A 359 -11.03 16.96 -16.30
N LEU A 360 -11.63 15.83 -15.91
CA LEU A 360 -11.58 14.60 -16.69
C LEU A 360 -12.48 14.65 -17.94
N ARG A 361 -13.59 15.41 -17.89
CA ARG A 361 -14.53 15.58 -18.99
C ARG A 361 -14.13 16.71 -19.96
N ALA A 362 -13.21 17.57 -19.55
CA ALA A 362 -12.70 18.60 -20.43
C ALA A 362 -12.04 17.95 -21.67
N PRO A 363 -12.30 18.41 -22.90
CA PRO A 363 -11.58 17.93 -24.07
C PRO A 363 -10.10 18.15 -23.81
N ALA A 364 -9.27 17.14 -24.14
CA ALA A 364 -7.82 17.25 -24.01
C ALA A 364 -7.43 18.54 -24.76
N ALA A 365 -7.01 19.56 -24.01
CA ALA A 365 -6.46 20.75 -24.61
C ALA A 365 -5.32 20.25 -25.50
N GLU A 366 -5.43 20.45 -26.81
CA GLU A 366 -4.38 20.20 -27.76
C GLU A 366 -3.10 20.77 -27.16
N LYS A 367 -2.18 19.91 -26.78
CA LYS A 367 -0.85 20.35 -26.38
C LYS A 367 -0.31 21.02 -27.64
N ALA A 368 -0.43 22.34 -27.70
CA ALA A 368 0.22 23.13 -28.71
C ALA A 368 1.71 22.81 -28.59
N ILE A 369 2.19 21.98 -29.50
CA ILE A 369 3.61 21.80 -29.75
C ILE A 369 4.07 23.18 -30.21
N PRO A 370 4.94 23.87 -29.45
CA PRO A 370 5.48 25.13 -29.89
C PRO A 370 6.12 24.89 -31.27
N PRO A 371 5.87 25.73 -32.27
CA PRO A 371 6.44 25.54 -33.58
C PRO A 371 7.95 25.45 -33.43
N HIS A 372 8.56 24.39 -33.98
CA HIS A 372 10.00 24.27 -34.12
C HIS A 372 10.51 25.55 -34.75
N ARG A 373 11.28 26.34 -33.99
CA ARG A 373 12.09 27.43 -34.60
C ARG A 373 13.11 26.72 -35.51
N ASP A 374 12.91 26.86 -36.79
CA ASP A 374 13.87 26.55 -37.83
C ASP A 374 15.16 27.31 -37.54
N LEU A 375 16.18 26.58 -37.10
CA LEU A 375 17.56 27.08 -37.05
C LEU A 375 18.25 26.80 -38.39
N SER A 376 17.62 27.23 -39.49
CA SER A 376 18.25 27.30 -40.79
C SER A 376 18.51 28.77 -41.13
N GLY A 377 19.73 29.20 -40.92
CA GLY A 377 20.17 30.47 -41.43
C GLY A 377 21.04 31.29 -40.50
N THR A 378 22.33 30.91 -40.38
CA THR A 378 23.47 31.87 -40.58
C THR A 378 24.78 31.11 -40.50
N THR A 379 25.35 30.84 -41.65
CA THR A 379 26.79 30.61 -41.83
C THR A 379 27.51 31.91 -41.50
N ALA A 380 28.18 31.99 -40.36
CA ALA A 380 29.16 33.01 -40.07
C ALA A 380 30.54 32.39 -40.28
N SER A 381 31.29 32.98 -41.19
CA SER A 381 32.66 32.63 -41.59
C SER A 381 33.64 32.75 -40.42
N LEU A 382 34.49 31.73 -40.32
CA LEU A 382 35.73 31.76 -39.55
C LEU A 382 36.69 32.74 -40.19
N SER A 383 36.78 33.96 -39.68
CA SER A 383 37.97 34.82 -39.77
C SER A 383 37.78 35.97 -38.81
N ASP A 384 38.58 36.00 -37.74
CA ASP A 384 38.99 37.11 -36.89
C ASP A 384 39.04 36.71 -35.42
N CYS A 385 40.09 35.95 -35.10
CA CYS A 385 40.57 35.89 -33.75
C CYS A 385 42.11 35.83 -33.75
N GLU A 386 42.69 36.97 -34.20
CA GLU A 386 44.07 37.34 -33.89
C GLU A 386 44.07 38.83 -33.64
N ARG A 387 44.46 39.23 -32.39
CA ARG A 387 44.83 40.55 -31.86
C ARG A 387 43.78 41.15 -30.85
N ALA A 388 43.96 40.82 -29.61
CA ALA A 388 44.30 41.74 -28.49
C ALA A 388 44.35 40.96 -27.19
#